data_bde66fa690eec7de4e8481e3e01eda5f
#
_entry.id   bde66fa690eec7de4e8481e3e01eda5f
#
_cell.length_a   1.000
_cell.length_b   1.000
_cell.length_c   1.000
_cell.angle_alpha   90.00
_cell.angle_beta   90.00
_cell.angle_gamma   90.00
#
_symmetry.space_group_name_H-M   'P 1'
#
loop_
_entity.id
_entity.type
_entity.pdbx_description
1 polymer ?
#
loop_
_entity_poly.entity_id
_entity_poly.type
_entity_poly.pdbx_seq_one_letter_code
_entity_poly.pdbx_strand_id
1 'polypeptide(L)'
;PGATYDVSGTATGLRGRCRRTADGTPVRWVRVEAWTHDAAGARIERVGRAQGDDRGEFLLLINADASGVGPLDLAAGVSVIVDVHAPPVPGAVPPDVRAADPLWDLPVETVTGAGAADPVSLGEAIPAGSTLVSRTEAFDLGRCMTSQIAPFEF
;
A
#
# COMPACT_ATOMS: atom_id res chain seq x y z
N PRO A 1 -2.11 -8.88 13.71
CA PRO A 1 -0.73 -9.25 13.49
C PRO A 1 -0.20 -8.38 12.36
N GLY A 2 0.39 -7.24 12.77
CA GLY A 2 0.91 -6.26 11.82
C GLY A 2 2.12 -6.81 11.06
N ALA A 3 2.87 -5.95 10.39
CA ALA A 3 4.01 -6.18 9.50
C ALA A 3 5.16 -7.08 10.02
N THR A 4 4.91 -7.95 10.97
CA THR A 4 5.85 -8.92 11.55
C THR A 4 5.87 -10.26 10.83
N TYR A 5 5.19 -10.39 9.68
CA TYR A 5 5.32 -11.59 8.88
C TYR A 5 6.77 -11.78 8.46
N ASP A 6 7.27 -12.99 8.72
CA ASP A 6 8.58 -13.41 8.24
C ASP A 6 8.50 -13.51 6.71
N VAL A 7 9.10 -12.57 6.04
CA VAL A 7 9.14 -12.55 4.57
C VAL A 7 10.30 -13.42 4.14
N SER A 8 10.09 -14.27 3.14
CA SER A 8 11.16 -15.05 2.52
C SER A 8 12.39 -14.17 2.28
N GLY A 9 13.58 -14.65 2.64
CA GLY A 9 14.83 -13.91 2.48
C GLY A 9 15.18 -13.53 1.04
N THR A 10 14.35 -13.95 0.06
CA THR A 10 14.47 -13.61 -1.35
C THR A 10 13.38 -12.67 -1.85
N ALA A 11 12.43 -12.28 -1.00
CA ALA A 11 11.36 -11.37 -1.40
C ALA A 11 11.87 -9.93 -1.48
N THR A 12 11.46 -9.24 -2.54
CA THR A 12 11.65 -7.79 -2.69
C THR A 12 10.42 -7.08 -2.18
N GLY A 13 10.59 -6.12 -1.28
CA GLY A 13 9.44 -5.44 -0.72
C GLY A 13 9.76 -4.24 0.16
N LEU A 14 8.71 -3.60 0.66
CA LEU A 14 8.75 -2.43 1.52
C LEU A 14 7.80 -2.61 2.71
N ARG A 15 8.34 -2.51 3.91
CA ARG A 15 7.53 -2.28 5.12
C ARG A 15 7.40 -0.78 5.31
N GLY A 16 6.20 -0.26 5.14
CA GLY A 16 5.91 1.17 5.23
C GLY A 16 4.99 1.52 6.38
N ARG A 17 4.97 2.81 6.70
CA ARG A 17 4.07 3.40 7.67
C ARG A 17 3.47 4.69 7.11
N CYS A 18 2.20 4.92 7.42
CA CYS A 18 1.45 6.11 7.02
C CYS A 18 0.98 6.87 8.25
N ARG A 19 1.13 8.19 8.22
CA ARG A 19 0.70 9.06 9.32
C ARG A 19 0.17 10.40 8.80
N ARG A 20 -0.61 11.07 9.63
CA ARG A 20 -1.04 12.45 9.38
C ARG A 20 0.07 13.42 9.74
N THR A 21 0.32 14.37 8.87
CA THR A 21 1.31 15.43 9.11
C THR A 21 0.91 16.32 10.28
N ALA A 22 -0.39 16.56 10.47
CA ALA A 22 -0.91 17.50 11.46
C ALA A 22 -0.66 17.06 12.93
N ASP A 23 -0.76 15.79 13.22
CA ASP A 23 -0.74 15.28 14.60
C ASP A 23 0.05 13.96 14.78
N GLY A 24 0.64 13.44 13.70
CA GLY A 24 1.42 12.21 13.71
C GLY A 24 0.57 10.93 13.89
N THR A 25 -0.76 11.04 13.92
CA THR A 25 -1.63 9.87 14.06
C THR A 25 -1.53 8.94 12.85
N PRO A 26 -1.68 7.61 13.04
CA PRO A 26 -1.63 6.67 11.93
C PRO A 26 -2.78 6.90 10.94
N VAL A 27 -2.47 6.79 9.66
CA VAL A 27 -3.49 6.72 8.60
C VAL A 27 -3.83 5.25 8.39
N ARG A 28 -5.01 4.87 8.85
CA ARG A 28 -5.47 3.48 8.88
C ARG A 28 -6.02 3.05 7.52
N TRP A 29 -5.95 1.76 7.23
CA TRP A 29 -6.61 1.10 6.10
C TRP A 29 -6.19 1.63 4.72
N VAL A 30 -4.97 2.11 4.59
CA VAL A 30 -4.46 2.58 3.29
C VAL A 30 -4.47 1.46 2.26
N ARG A 31 -4.63 1.83 0.99
CA ARG A 31 -4.35 0.96 -0.15
C ARG A 31 -3.03 1.38 -0.76
N VAL A 32 -2.18 0.41 -1.05
CA VAL A 32 -0.83 0.66 -1.57
C VAL A 32 -0.67 -0.08 -2.88
N GLU A 33 -0.17 0.63 -3.88
CA GLU A 33 0.16 0.07 -5.19
C GLU A 33 1.60 0.42 -5.55
N ALA A 34 2.28 -0.50 -6.23
CA ALA A 34 3.59 -0.27 -6.79
C ALA A 34 3.53 -0.40 -8.30
N TRP A 35 4.12 0.57 -9.01
CA TRP A 35 4.07 0.69 -10.45
C TRP A 35 5.47 0.82 -11.03
N THR A 36 5.77 0.08 -12.09
CA THR A 36 6.90 0.43 -12.97
C THR A 36 6.59 1.75 -13.67
N HIS A 37 7.63 2.45 -14.08
CA HIS A 37 7.46 3.75 -14.75
C HIS A 37 8.47 3.92 -15.87
N ASP A 38 8.14 4.76 -16.83
CA ASP A 38 9.06 5.20 -17.88
C ASP A 38 9.98 6.32 -17.38
N ALA A 39 10.86 6.80 -18.27
CA ALA A 39 11.78 7.90 -17.98
C ALA A 39 11.07 9.24 -17.71
N ALA A 40 9.82 9.39 -18.14
CA ALA A 40 8.99 10.56 -17.87
C ALA A 40 8.18 10.45 -16.57
N GLY A 41 8.25 9.30 -15.87
CA GLY A 41 7.51 9.03 -14.64
C GLY A 41 6.07 8.56 -14.87
N ALA A 42 5.71 8.18 -16.10
CA ALA A 42 4.39 7.61 -16.35
C ALA A 42 4.35 6.15 -15.90
N ARG A 43 3.26 5.76 -15.21
CA ARG A 43 3.03 4.40 -14.73
C ARG A 43 2.79 3.47 -15.91
N ILE A 44 3.45 2.32 -15.92
CA ILE A 44 3.36 1.31 -16.99
C ILE A 44 2.58 0.11 -16.48
N GLU A 45 3.09 -0.58 -15.47
CA GLU A 45 2.55 -1.84 -14.98
C GLU A 45 2.52 -1.85 -13.47
N ARG A 46 1.44 -2.39 -12.89
CA ARG A 46 1.34 -2.59 -11.45
C ARG A 46 2.05 -3.88 -11.05
N VAL A 47 3.13 -3.74 -10.30
CA VAL A 47 4.01 -4.85 -9.87
C VAL A 47 3.85 -5.24 -8.41
N GLY A 48 2.98 -4.57 -7.68
CA GLY A 48 2.70 -4.91 -6.29
C GLY A 48 1.47 -4.18 -5.75
N ARG A 49 0.87 -4.77 -4.71
CA ARG A 49 -0.21 -4.15 -3.95
C ARG A 49 -0.18 -4.60 -2.50
N ALA A 50 -0.67 -3.75 -1.62
CA ALA A 50 -0.81 -4.06 -0.20
C ALA A 50 -1.99 -3.29 0.41
N GLN A 51 -2.39 -3.73 1.59
CA GLN A 51 -3.36 -3.03 2.44
C GLN A 51 -2.68 -2.69 3.76
N GLY A 52 -2.94 -1.49 4.26
CA GLY A 52 -2.51 -1.08 5.58
C GLY A 52 -3.44 -1.60 6.67
N ASP A 53 -2.90 -1.69 7.86
CA ASP A 53 -3.62 -2.08 9.07
C ASP A 53 -4.15 -0.86 9.86
N ASP A 54 -4.70 -1.13 11.05
CA ASP A 54 -5.20 -0.12 11.98
C ASP A 54 -4.10 0.76 12.62
N ARG A 55 -2.84 0.43 12.41
CA ARG A 55 -1.66 1.20 12.85
C ARG A 55 -1.06 2.03 11.74
N GLY A 56 -1.66 1.98 10.53
CA GLY A 56 -1.12 2.60 9.34
C GLY A 56 0.14 1.91 8.81
N GLU A 57 0.37 0.64 9.18
CA GLU A 57 1.51 -0.14 8.72
C GLU A 57 1.09 -1.04 7.55
N PHE A 58 1.99 -1.21 6.58
CA PHE A 58 1.76 -2.09 5.45
C PHE A 58 3.03 -2.87 5.07
N LEU A 59 2.82 -4.00 4.41
CA LEU A 59 3.87 -4.78 3.77
C LEU A 59 3.56 -4.89 2.27
N LEU A 60 4.32 -4.18 1.46
CA LEU A 60 4.25 -4.23 0.01
C LEU A 60 5.31 -5.21 -0.51
N LEU A 61 4.89 -6.22 -1.24
CA LEU A 61 5.78 -7.13 -1.96
C LEU A 61 5.72 -6.80 -3.44
N ILE A 62 6.90 -6.77 -4.08
CA ILE A 62 7.04 -6.56 -5.50
C ILE A 62 7.10 -7.93 -6.18
N ASN A 63 6.23 -8.15 -7.14
CA ASN A 63 6.25 -9.35 -7.95
C ASN A 63 7.27 -9.20 -9.09
N ALA A 64 8.36 -9.94 -9.02
CA ALA A 64 9.41 -9.91 -10.03
C ALA A 64 8.95 -10.50 -11.38
N ASP A 65 7.95 -11.40 -11.38
CA ASP A 65 7.46 -12.03 -12.61
C ASP A 65 6.56 -11.09 -13.44
N ALA A 66 5.98 -10.07 -12.81
CA ALA A 66 5.17 -9.06 -13.50
C ALA A 66 6.02 -8.03 -14.25
N SER A 67 7.33 -8.12 -14.13
CA SER A 67 8.20 -7.02 -14.55
C SER A 67 8.46 -7.00 -16.06
N GLY A 68 7.81 -7.73 -16.98
CA GLY A 68 8.01 -7.58 -18.44
C GLY A 68 9.39 -7.03 -18.89
N VAL A 69 10.16 -6.62 -17.91
CA VAL A 69 11.55 -6.20 -17.96
C VAL A 69 12.34 -7.48 -18.12
N GLY A 70 13.01 -7.62 -19.23
CA GLY A 70 13.91 -8.75 -19.52
C GLY A 70 14.78 -9.11 -18.32
N PRO A 71 15.61 -10.14 -18.39
CA PRO A 71 16.30 -10.67 -17.21
C PRO A 71 16.83 -9.51 -16.38
N LEU A 72 16.21 -9.32 -15.21
CA LEU A 72 16.55 -8.25 -14.28
C LEU A 72 18.04 -8.40 -13.99
N ASP A 73 18.81 -7.39 -14.31
CA ASP A 73 20.16 -7.30 -13.80
C ASP A 73 20.07 -7.29 -12.28
N LEU A 74 20.32 -8.42 -11.65
CA LEU A 74 20.24 -8.61 -10.20
C LEU A 74 21.15 -7.64 -9.43
N ALA A 75 22.07 -6.98 -10.13
CA ALA A 75 22.93 -5.94 -9.59
C ALA A 75 22.33 -4.54 -9.67
N ALA A 76 21.31 -4.33 -10.48
CA ALA A 76 20.62 -3.04 -10.60
C ALA A 76 19.34 -3.08 -9.75
N GLY A 77 19.22 -2.18 -8.82
CA GLY A 77 17.96 -1.99 -8.07
C GLY A 77 16.77 -1.67 -9.02
N VAL A 78 15.57 -1.98 -8.60
CA VAL A 78 14.34 -1.65 -9.35
C VAL A 78 13.75 -0.37 -8.77
N SER A 79 13.54 0.63 -9.65
CA SER A 79 12.83 1.86 -9.29
C SER A 79 11.35 1.69 -9.58
N VAL A 80 10.49 1.95 -8.59
CA VAL A 80 9.04 1.90 -8.74
C VAL A 80 8.39 3.12 -8.11
N ILE A 81 7.23 3.52 -8.65
CA ILE A 81 6.37 4.50 -7.99
C ILE A 81 5.50 3.74 -7.00
N VAL A 82 5.56 4.13 -5.74
CA VAL A 82 4.68 3.64 -4.68
C VAL A 82 3.58 4.66 -4.47
N ASP A 83 2.36 4.27 -4.79
CA ASP A 83 1.14 5.03 -4.59
C ASP A 83 0.45 4.56 -3.32
N VAL A 84 0.22 5.49 -2.39
CA VAL A 84 -0.49 5.22 -1.15
C VAL A 84 -1.78 6.02 -1.14
N HIS A 85 -2.90 5.34 -1.05
CA HIS A 85 -4.23 5.90 -1.02
C HIS A 85 -4.78 5.85 0.41
N ALA A 86 -4.92 7.00 1.04
CA ALA A 86 -5.58 7.12 2.34
C ALA A 86 -7.09 7.19 2.12
N PRO A 87 -7.89 6.31 2.75
CA PRO A 87 -9.33 6.39 2.64
C PRO A 87 -9.86 7.69 3.26
N PRO A 88 -11.03 8.19 2.84
CA PRO A 88 -11.64 9.35 3.46
C PRO A 88 -11.88 9.08 4.95
N VAL A 89 -11.66 10.09 5.76
CA VAL A 89 -11.97 9.99 7.19
C VAL A 89 -13.48 9.87 7.34
N PRO A 90 -13.99 8.83 8.00
CA PRO A 90 -15.41 8.77 8.32
C PRO A 90 -15.85 10.00 9.11
N GLY A 91 -17.09 10.42 8.93
CA GLY A 91 -17.67 11.48 9.73
C GLY A 91 -17.50 11.22 11.24
N ALA A 92 -17.79 12.23 12.07
CA ALA A 92 -17.63 12.14 13.52
C ALA A 92 -18.36 10.90 14.09
N VAL A 93 -17.57 9.90 14.50
CA VAL A 93 -18.07 8.70 15.16
C VAL A 93 -17.92 8.91 16.66
N PRO A 94 -18.95 8.65 17.46
CA PRO A 94 -18.87 8.76 18.91
C PRO A 94 -17.70 7.98 19.51
N PRO A 95 -17.03 8.50 20.55
CA PRO A 95 -15.85 7.85 21.13
C PRO A 95 -16.09 6.43 21.67
N ASP A 96 -17.29 6.18 22.15
CA ASP A 96 -17.72 4.87 22.65
C ASP A 96 -17.77 3.81 21.55
N VAL A 97 -18.19 4.18 20.34
CA VAL A 97 -18.17 3.28 19.18
C VAL A 97 -16.73 2.96 18.78
N ARG A 98 -15.84 3.95 18.78
CA ARG A 98 -14.41 3.74 18.49
C ARG A 98 -13.74 2.81 19.49
N ALA A 99 -14.11 2.89 20.76
CA ALA A 99 -13.56 2.05 21.81
C ALA A 99 -14.07 0.60 21.72
N ALA A 100 -15.31 0.42 21.26
CA ALA A 100 -15.95 -0.89 21.19
C ALA A 100 -15.59 -1.68 19.93
N ASP A 101 -15.32 -0.99 18.81
CA ASP A 101 -15.04 -1.63 17.53
C ASP A 101 -13.74 -1.09 16.94
N PRO A 102 -12.63 -1.87 16.94
CA PRO A 102 -11.36 -1.46 16.35
C PRO A 102 -11.42 -1.29 14.82
N LEU A 103 -12.47 -1.80 14.18
CA LEU A 103 -12.68 -1.71 12.73
C LEU A 103 -13.68 -0.61 12.34
N TRP A 104 -14.07 0.25 13.28
CA TRP A 104 -15.11 1.26 13.12
C TRP A 104 -14.97 2.17 11.89
N ASP A 105 -13.74 2.39 11.44
CA ASP A 105 -13.40 3.23 10.29
C ASP A 105 -12.89 2.43 9.07
N LEU A 106 -13.04 1.11 9.10
CA LEU A 106 -12.71 0.29 7.95
C LEU A 106 -13.61 0.69 6.77
N PRO A 107 -13.03 1.05 5.61
CA PRO A 107 -13.82 1.39 4.44
C PRO A 107 -14.77 0.25 4.06
N VAL A 108 -16.06 0.56 3.99
CA VAL A 108 -17.06 -0.38 3.50
C VAL A 108 -17.07 -0.34 1.99
N GLU A 109 -16.72 -1.44 1.38
CA GLU A 109 -16.79 -1.63 -0.06
C GLU A 109 -18.14 -2.26 -0.42
N THR A 110 -18.86 -1.64 -1.36
CA THR A 110 -20.14 -2.18 -1.83
C THR A 110 -19.89 -3.05 -3.06
N VAL A 111 -20.14 -4.34 -2.93
CA VAL A 111 -20.08 -5.27 -4.06
C VAL A 111 -21.35 -5.10 -4.88
N THR A 112 -21.23 -4.57 -6.09
CA THR A 112 -22.36 -4.32 -7.00
C THR A 112 -22.59 -5.41 -8.03
N GLY A 113 -21.71 -6.41 -8.09
CA GLY A 113 -21.79 -7.53 -9.03
C GLY A 113 -21.23 -8.80 -8.42
N ALA A 114 -21.93 -9.90 -8.58
CA ALA A 114 -21.47 -11.20 -8.12
C ALA A 114 -20.57 -11.83 -9.19
N GLY A 115 -19.27 -11.59 -9.12
CA GLY A 115 -18.31 -12.24 -10.00
C GLY A 115 -16.92 -12.29 -9.40
N ALA A 116 -16.20 -13.38 -9.65
CA ALA A 116 -14.82 -13.55 -9.20
C ALA A 116 -13.85 -12.51 -9.79
N ALA A 117 -14.30 -11.75 -10.78
CA ALA A 117 -13.54 -10.70 -11.45
C ALA A 117 -13.90 -9.28 -10.96
N ASP A 118 -14.77 -9.14 -9.96
CA ASP A 118 -15.10 -7.83 -9.38
C ASP A 118 -13.88 -7.28 -8.63
N PRO A 119 -13.36 -6.08 -8.97
CA PRO A 119 -12.23 -5.46 -8.29
C PRO A 119 -12.43 -5.33 -6.78
N VAL A 120 -13.66 -5.12 -6.31
CA VAL A 120 -13.98 -5.02 -4.88
C VAL A 120 -13.78 -6.37 -4.19
N SER A 121 -14.32 -7.45 -4.74
CA SER A 121 -14.14 -8.80 -4.18
C SER A 121 -12.70 -9.27 -4.22
N LEU A 122 -11.88 -8.74 -5.13
CA LEU A 122 -10.44 -8.97 -5.19
C LEU A 122 -9.65 -8.04 -4.26
N GLY A 123 -10.30 -7.09 -3.60
CA GLY A 123 -9.65 -6.07 -2.78
C GLY A 123 -8.78 -5.10 -3.61
N GLU A 124 -9.12 -4.89 -4.87
CA GLU A 124 -8.38 -4.03 -5.80
C GLU A 124 -8.94 -2.61 -5.89
N ALA A 125 -10.18 -2.41 -5.47
CA ALA A 125 -10.81 -1.11 -5.54
C ALA A 125 -10.17 -0.11 -4.57
N ILE A 126 -9.90 1.08 -5.07
CA ILE A 126 -9.49 2.21 -4.24
C ILE A 126 -10.78 2.88 -3.73
N PRO A 127 -10.95 3.06 -2.41
CA PRO A 127 -12.14 3.72 -1.86
C PRO A 127 -12.35 5.10 -2.47
N ALA A 128 -13.58 5.41 -2.85
CA ALA A 128 -13.91 6.71 -3.43
C ALA A 128 -13.56 7.85 -2.45
N GLY A 129 -12.97 8.92 -2.98
CA GLY A 129 -12.55 10.06 -2.16
C GLY A 129 -11.23 9.86 -1.40
N SER A 130 -10.48 8.80 -1.71
CA SER A 130 -9.13 8.61 -1.15
C SER A 130 -8.18 9.72 -1.56
N THR A 131 -7.32 10.11 -0.62
CA THR A 131 -6.20 11.02 -0.88
C THR A 131 -4.98 10.21 -1.30
N LEU A 132 -4.29 10.66 -2.36
CA LEU A 132 -3.11 9.99 -2.90
C LEU A 132 -1.83 10.70 -2.48
N VAL A 133 -0.87 9.92 -2.01
CA VAL A 133 0.54 10.32 -1.87
C VAL A 133 1.38 9.34 -2.69
N SER A 134 2.25 9.87 -3.55
CA SER A 134 3.12 9.07 -4.41
C SER A 134 4.57 9.34 -4.11
N ARG A 135 5.39 8.30 -4.15
CA ARG A 135 6.83 8.43 -3.98
C ARG A 135 7.56 7.39 -4.84
N THR A 136 8.65 7.82 -5.48
CA THR A 136 9.54 6.89 -6.19
C THR A 136 10.50 6.26 -5.19
N GLU A 137 10.55 4.93 -5.17
CA GLU A 137 11.41 4.14 -4.30
C GLU A 137 12.31 3.24 -5.11
N ALA A 138 13.57 3.13 -4.69
CA ALA A 138 14.52 2.20 -5.25
C ALA A 138 14.58 0.94 -4.37
N PHE A 139 14.39 -0.22 -4.96
CA PHE A 139 14.42 -1.49 -4.27
C PHE A 139 15.66 -2.29 -4.65
N ASP A 140 16.33 -2.82 -3.64
CA ASP A 140 17.31 -3.89 -3.85
C ASP A 140 16.57 -5.21 -4.01
N LEU A 141 16.86 -5.93 -5.08
CA LEU A 141 16.24 -7.23 -5.32
C LEU A 141 16.58 -8.24 -4.20
N GLY A 142 15.58 -9.02 -3.80
CA GLY A 142 15.73 -10.00 -2.73
C GLY A 142 15.86 -9.38 -1.33
N ARG A 143 15.50 -8.10 -1.17
CA ARG A 143 15.49 -7.44 0.14
C ARG A 143 14.13 -6.82 0.45
N CYS A 144 13.67 -7.03 1.65
CA CYS A 144 12.56 -6.28 2.19
C CYS A 144 13.09 -5.05 2.93
N MET A 145 12.91 -3.88 2.32
CA MET A 145 13.28 -2.62 2.95
C MET A 145 12.30 -2.29 4.08
N THR A 146 12.79 -1.78 5.17
CA THR A 146 11.94 -1.16 6.19
C THR A 146 11.97 0.35 5.95
N SER A 147 10.81 1.00 5.93
CA SER A 147 10.75 2.46 5.89
C SER A 147 11.14 3.06 7.26
N GLN A 148 12.33 2.81 7.68
CA GLN A 148 13.01 3.73 8.60
C GLN A 148 13.28 5.08 7.90
N ILE A 149 13.19 5.08 6.59
CA ILE A 149 13.13 6.22 5.72
C ILE A 149 11.71 6.78 5.85
N ALA A 150 11.57 8.04 6.08
CA ALA A 150 10.36 8.82 6.30
C ALA A 150 9.00 8.12 6.02
N PRO A 151 8.03 8.17 6.93
CA PRO A 151 6.69 7.65 6.70
C PRO A 151 6.04 8.33 5.50
N PHE A 152 5.00 7.74 4.94
CA PHE A 152 4.11 8.44 4.02
C PHE A 152 3.24 9.40 4.83
N GLU A 153 3.28 10.67 4.48
CA GLU A 153 2.60 11.74 5.21
C GLU A 153 1.42 12.28 4.42
N PHE A 154 0.29 12.45 5.12
CA PHE A 154 -0.99 12.91 4.60
C PHE A 154 -1.47 14.17 5.30
#